data_cf3fc5cdadfa5c7193bda5b224979d2f
#
_entry.id   cf3fc5cdadfa5c7193bda5b224979d2f
#
_cell.length_a   1.000
_cell.length_b   1.000
_cell.length_c   1.000
_cell.angle_alpha   90.00
_cell.angle_beta   90.00
_cell.angle_gamma   90.00
#
_symmetry.space_group_name_H-M   'P 1'
#
loop_
_entity.id
_entity.type
_entity.pdbx_description
1 polymer ?
#
loop_
_entity_poly.entity_id
_entity_poly.type
_entity_poly.pdbx_seq_one_letter_code
_entity_poly.pdbx_strand_id
1 'polypeptide(L)'
;MTQPAHARPALLQQIAPHLPRDKRVHVGAIPGFCGFNWLAAQALAGMDNVVIWGMKDVPHTAFDLVAGDQVRIGGAKSQLFAALHGRDSATNGAELQAMLARLYDAPVLLLQNYLEITLTPGNALMHPAVLYALIGPGAPWENKPFDGPLRWWSDCPRAGAELLEACDAENQAICKAAEARLGIDLSSVKPLRQELIEAYGAQIADDRTMYSLLRTNRAYAGIRAPLVANPDGPGFVIDRTSRAFHEDIACGQALLVALAARLAVATPSIAKTYTWALNYHGGFTAGVPSYLPANWPEDV
;
A
#
# COMPACT_ATOMS: atom_id res chain seq x y z
N MET A 1 5.28 12.82 4.99
CA MET A 1 4.00 12.41 5.64
C MET A 1 4.04 10.91 5.86
N THR A 2 3.73 10.44 7.06
CA THR A 2 3.78 9.00 7.43
C THR A 2 2.42 8.45 7.88
N GLN A 3 1.37 9.28 7.80
CA GLN A 3 0.01 8.89 8.15
C GLN A 3 -0.58 7.92 7.13
N PRO A 4 -1.57 7.11 7.56
CA PRO A 4 -2.34 6.27 6.66
C PRO A 4 -2.97 7.06 5.50
N ALA A 5 -3.18 6.42 4.36
CA ALA A 5 -3.63 7.09 3.14
C ALA A 5 -4.94 7.87 3.33
N HIS A 6 -5.90 7.34 4.08
CA HIS A 6 -7.18 7.98 4.35
C HIS A 6 -7.09 9.28 5.17
N ALA A 7 -6.00 9.50 5.91
CA ALA A 7 -5.79 10.72 6.70
C ALA A 7 -5.07 11.83 5.90
N ARG A 8 -4.46 11.50 4.77
CA ARG A 8 -3.63 12.44 3.98
C ARG A 8 -4.40 13.63 3.39
N PRO A 9 -5.65 13.48 2.91
CA PRO A 9 -6.40 14.63 2.37
C PRO A 9 -6.57 15.75 3.38
N ALA A 10 -7.02 15.42 4.59
CA ALA A 10 -7.21 16.39 5.67
C ALA A 10 -5.89 17.04 6.09
N LEU A 11 -4.81 16.25 6.17
CA LEU A 11 -3.49 16.79 6.50
C LEU A 11 -2.97 17.74 5.42
N LEU A 12 -3.09 17.39 4.15
CA LEU A 12 -2.68 18.25 3.04
C LEU A 12 -3.45 19.58 3.06
N GLN A 13 -4.75 19.55 3.30
CA GLN A 13 -5.57 20.77 3.45
C GLN A 13 -5.09 21.65 4.61
N GLN A 14 -4.68 21.05 5.71
CA GLN A 14 -4.17 21.79 6.87
C GLN A 14 -2.79 22.40 6.61
N ILE A 15 -1.87 21.70 5.98
CA ILE A 15 -0.50 22.20 5.79
C ILE A 15 -0.35 23.13 4.57
N ALA A 16 -1.15 22.98 3.53
CA ALA A 16 -1.03 23.75 2.30
C ALA A 16 -0.98 25.28 2.50
N PRO A 17 -1.83 25.90 3.36
CA PRO A 17 -1.78 27.34 3.61
C PRO A 17 -0.49 27.82 4.29
N HIS A 18 0.25 26.92 4.92
CA HIS A 18 1.46 27.24 5.69
C HIS A 18 2.76 26.93 4.93
N LEU A 19 2.66 26.37 3.72
CA LEU A 19 3.85 26.11 2.92
C LEU A 19 4.42 27.41 2.37
N PRO A 20 5.76 27.65 2.51
CA PRO A 20 6.40 28.84 1.94
C PRO A 20 6.30 28.82 0.41
N ARG A 21 6.16 30.01 -0.19
CA ARG A 21 6.05 30.17 -1.64
C ARG A 21 7.31 30.76 -2.29
N ASP A 22 8.24 31.22 -1.48
CA ASP A 22 9.48 31.89 -1.87
C ASP A 22 10.69 30.95 -1.99
N LYS A 23 10.51 29.68 -1.62
CA LYS A 23 11.56 28.66 -1.67
C LYS A 23 11.00 27.31 -2.08
N ARG A 24 11.88 26.43 -2.57
CA ARG A 24 11.51 25.03 -2.89
C ARG A 24 11.09 24.29 -1.63
N VAL A 25 9.99 23.53 -1.75
CA VAL A 25 9.44 22.69 -0.68
C VAL A 25 9.27 21.27 -1.17
N HIS A 26 9.80 20.32 -0.45
CA HIS A 26 9.60 18.90 -0.74
C HIS A 26 8.44 18.37 0.10
N VAL A 27 7.36 17.94 -0.55
CA VAL A 27 6.19 17.31 0.08
C VAL A 27 6.12 15.84 -0.34
N GLY A 28 6.29 14.95 0.61
CA GLY A 28 6.36 13.52 0.31
C GLY A 28 5.60 12.63 1.28
N ALA A 29 5.34 11.39 0.86
CA ALA A 29 4.74 10.36 1.69
C ALA A 29 5.64 9.11 1.80
N ILE A 30 5.62 8.50 2.98
CA ILE A 30 6.37 7.30 3.33
C ILE A 30 5.42 6.30 4.01
N PRO A 31 5.03 5.24 3.31
CA PRO A 31 5.19 4.99 1.87
C PRO A 31 4.26 5.88 1.03
N GLY A 32 4.59 6.05 -0.27
CA GLY A 32 3.90 6.94 -1.20
C GLY A 32 2.74 6.31 -1.98
N PHE A 33 2.31 5.11 -1.64
CA PHE A 33 1.24 4.38 -2.36
C PHE A 33 -0.16 5.03 -2.26
N CYS A 34 -1.16 4.40 -2.84
CA CYS A 34 -2.56 4.84 -2.90
C CYS A 34 -2.76 6.17 -3.63
N GLY A 35 -1.97 6.45 -4.68
CA GLY A 35 -2.16 7.66 -5.49
C GLY A 35 -1.80 8.97 -4.78
N PHE A 36 -0.89 8.92 -3.80
CA PHE A 36 -0.48 10.11 -3.05
C PHE A 36 0.00 11.24 -3.96
N ASN A 37 0.72 10.94 -5.02
CA ASN A 37 1.19 11.94 -5.98
C ASN A 37 0.06 12.75 -6.61
N TRP A 38 -1.02 12.10 -7.03
CA TRP A 38 -2.19 12.76 -7.62
C TRP A 38 -2.96 13.56 -6.57
N LEU A 39 -3.16 12.98 -5.38
CA LEU A 39 -3.77 13.69 -4.26
C LEU A 39 -3.00 14.96 -3.91
N ALA A 40 -1.66 14.86 -3.80
CA ALA A 40 -0.83 16.01 -3.46
C ALA A 40 -0.81 17.04 -4.58
N ALA A 41 -0.74 16.63 -5.86
CA ALA A 41 -0.80 17.53 -6.99
C ALA A 41 -2.13 18.31 -7.03
N GLN A 42 -3.23 17.65 -6.73
CA GLN A 42 -4.54 18.30 -6.62
C GLN A 42 -4.61 19.28 -5.44
N ALA A 43 -4.16 18.86 -4.26
CA ALA A 43 -4.24 19.65 -3.03
C ALA A 43 -3.30 20.88 -3.04
N LEU A 44 -2.18 20.79 -3.78
CA LEU A 44 -1.14 21.80 -3.87
C LEU A 44 -1.10 22.50 -5.24
N ALA A 45 -2.22 22.43 -5.99
CA ALA A 45 -2.33 23.08 -7.29
C ALA A 45 -1.99 24.57 -7.21
N GLY A 46 -1.21 25.08 -8.20
CA GLY A 46 -0.74 26.47 -8.22
C GLY A 46 0.42 26.77 -7.27
N MET A 47 1.10 25.73 -6.77
CA MET A 47 2.34 25.86 -5.98
C MET A 47 3.52 25.26 -6.77
N ASP A 48 4.03 26.00 -7.74
CA ASP A 48 5.11 25.56 -8.66
C ASP A 48 6.46 25.32 -7.96
N ASN A 49 6.61 25.80 -6.73
CA ASN A 49 7.78 25.59 -5.89
C ASN A 49 7.74 24.28 -5.09
N VAL A 50 6.67 23.48 -5.21
CA VAL A 50 6.54 22.22 -4.49
C VAL A 50 6.99 21.05 -5.33
N VAL A 51 7.92 20.25 -4.80
CA VAL A 51 8.36 18.97 -5.35
C VAL A 51 7.62 17.86 -4.62
N ILE A 52 6.77 17.14 -5.34
CA ILE A 52 5.98 16.01 -4.79
C ILE A 52 6.78 14.73 -4.99
N TRP A 53 6.91 13.93 -3.93
CA TRP A 53 7.65 12.67 -3.97
C TRP A 53 7.03 11.60 -3.07
N GLY A 54 7.44 10.35 -3.26
CA GLY A 54 7.07 9.24 -2.39
C GLY A 54 8.19 8.23 -2.25
N MET A 55 8.21 7.50 -1.15
CA MET A 55 9.01 6.29 -1.03
C MET A 55 8.18 5.05 -1.35
N LYS A 56 8.81 4.06 -1.99
CA LYS A 56 8.16 2.78 -2.32
C LYS A 56 7.72 2.06 -1.03
N ASP A 57 8.57 2.14 0.00
CA ASP A 57 8.39 1.46 1.28
C ASP A 57 8.78 2.36 2.47
N VAL A 58 8.51 1.86 3.69
CA VAL A 58 9.08 2.46 4.90
C VAL A 58 10.58 2.15 5.00
N PRO A 59 11.41 3.07 5.49
CA PRO A 59 12.87 2.85 5.64
C PRO A 59 13.20 1.83 6.74
N HIS A 60 12.35 1.73 7.73
CA HIS A 60 12.41 0.78 8.83
C HIS A 60 11.01 0.56 9.39
N THR A 61 10.80 -0.53 10.09
CA THR A 61 9.55 -0.76 10.82
C THR A 61 9.63 -0.16 12.21
N ALA A 62 8.49 0.32 12.74
CA ALA A 62 8.36 0.84 14.09
C ALA A 62 7.14 0.22 14.76
N PHE A 63 7.33 -0.29 15.97
CA PHE A 63 6.33 -1.01 16.73
C PHE A 63 6.28 -0.52 18.18
N ASP A 64 5.22 -0.87 18.89
CA ASP A 64 5.10 -0.69 20.33
C ASP A 64 5.34 0.77 20.76
N LEU A 65 4.76 1.74 20.01
CA LEU A 65 4.86 3.14 20.33
C LEU A 65 4.16 3.44 21.66
N VAL A 66 4.94 3.96 22.62
CA VAL A 66 4.44 4.62 23.81
C VAL A 66 4.70 6.12 23.65
N ALA A 67 3.64 6.88 23.44
CA ALA A 67 3.77 8.30 23.11
C ALA A 67 4.54 9.09 24.18
N GLY A 68 5.59 9.79 23.75
CA GLY A 68 6.46 10.56 24.64
C GLY A 68 7.48 9.73 25.43
N ASP A 69 7.54 8.42 25.25
CA ASP A 69 8.43 7.53 25.98
C ASP A 69 9.32 6.70 25.04
N GLN A 70 8.75 5.75 24.29
CA GLN A 70 9.56 4.82 23.51
C GLN A 70 8.86 4.35 22.22
N VAL A 71 9.67 3.86 21.29
CA VAL A 71 9.26 3.09 20.12
C VAL A 71 10.31 2.02 19.84
N ARG A 72 9.86 0.80 19.52
CA ARG A 72 10.78 -0.26 19.10
C ARG A 72 11.00 -0.18 17.59
N ILE A 73 12.23 0.13 17.17
CA ILE A 73 12.62 0.13 15.76
C ILE A 73 12.97 -1.30 15.34
N GLY A 74 12.36 -1.77 14.25
CA GLY A 74 12.75 -3.00 13.58
C GLY A 74 13.94 -2.79 12.63
N GLY A 75 14.25 -3.82 11.84
CA GLY A 75 15.35 -3.77 10.88
C GLY A 75 15.20 -2.62 9.88
N ALA A 76 16.30 -1.89 9.66
CA ALA A 76 16.38 -0.90 8.57
C ALA A 76 16.57 -1.62 7.23
N LYS A 77 16.03 -1.03 6.16
CA LYS A 77 16.29 -1.50 4.80
C LYS A 77 17.68 -1.07 4.34
N SER A 78 18.37 -1.97 3.66
CA SER A 78 19.71 -1.73 3.12
C SER A 78 19.71 -0.80 1.91
N GLN A 79 18.56 -0.62 1.26
CA GLN A 79 18.34 0.26 0.12
C GLN A 79 16.93 0.80 0.12
N LEU A 80 16.78 2.07 -0.26
CA LEU A 80 15.51 2.77 -0.33
C LEU A 80 15.20 3.16 -1.78
N PHE A 81 13.91 3.22 -2.11
CA PHE A 81 13.43 3.62 -3.42
C PHE A 81 12.48 4.80 -3.28
N ALA A 82 12.66 5.82 -4.10
CA ALA A 82 11.79 6.99 -4.12
C ALA A 82 11.47 7.40 -5.56
N ALA A 83 10.32 8.02 -5.77
CA ALA A 83 9.93 8.60 -7.04
C ALA A 83 9.42 10.03 -6.86
N LEU A 84 9.58 10.84 -7.90
CA LEU A 84 8.97 12.17 -7.99
C LEU A 84 7.69 12.09 -8.82
N HIS A 85 6.76 13.01 -8.55
CA HIS A 85 5.59 13.21 -9.39
C HIS A 85 5.93 14.09 -10.58
N GLY A 86 5.50 13.66 -11.75
CA GLY A 86 5.71 14.41 -12.99
C GLY A 86 7.15 14.36 -13.50
N ARG A 87 7.42 15.19 -14.50
CA ARG A 87 8.75 15.33 -15.11
C ARG A 87 9.56 16.37 -14.35
N ASP A 88 9.83 16.10 -13.08
CA ASP A 88 10.71 16.96 -12.31
C ASP A 88 12.13 16.95 -12.88
N SER A 89 12.84 18.06 -12.71
CA SER A 89 14.20 18.18 -13.22
C SER A 89 15.13 17.15 -12.56
N ALA A 90 16.14 16.71 -13.31
CA ALA A 90 17.19 15.86 -12.76
C ALA A 90 17.84 16.45 -11.50
N THR A 91 17.87 17.79 -11.39
CA THR A 91 18.36 18.50 -10.20
C THR A 91 17.50 18.22 -8.97
N ASN A 92 16.15 18.29 -9.10
CA ASN A 92 15.25 18.01 -7.96
C ASN A 92 15.39 16.55 -7.52
N GLY A 93 15.55 15.62 -8.45
CA GLY A 93 15.81 14.23 -8.16
C GLY A 93 17.09 14.00 -7.37
N ALA A 94 18.21 14.58 -7.84
CA ALA A 94 19.50 14.48 -7.17
C ALA A 94 19.49 15.09 -5.75
N GLU A 95 18.84 16.23 -5.57
CA GLU A 95 18.68 16.85 -4.24
C GLU A 95 17.85 15.97 -3.30
N LEU A 96 16.72 15.44 -3.76
CA LEU A 96 15.88 14.53 -2.99
C LEU A 96 16.65 13.27 -2.58
N GLN A 97 17.35 12.65 -3.53
CA GLN A 97 18.16 11.46 -3.31
C GLN A 97 19.22 11.68 -2.23
N ALA A 98 19.98 12.78 -2.35
CA ALA A 98 21.01 13.13 -1.38
C ALA A 98 20.43 13.42 0.00
N MET A 99 19.29 14.14 0.07
CA MET A 99 18.60 14.44 1.32
C MET A 99 18.12 13.16 2.03
N LEU A 100 17.46 12.27 1.31
CA LEU A 100 16.94 11.03 1.87
C LEU A 100 18.07 10.07 2.28
N ALA A 101 19.12 9.95 1.45
CA ALA A 101 20.28 9.11 1.79
C ALA A 101 20.97 9.57 3.08
N ARG A 102 21.11 10.89 3.26
CA ARG A 102 21.65 11.47 4.48
C ARG A 102 20.73 11.29 5.69
N LEU A 103 19.40 11.43 5.48
CA LEU A 103 18.41 11.31 6.57
C LEU A 103 18.32 9.89 7.14
N TYR A 104 18.40 8.88 6.28
CA TYR A 104 18.21 7.48 6.66
C TYR A 104 19.51 6.66 6.73
N ASP A 105 20.65 7.26 6.42
CA ASP A 105 21.95 6.60 6.34
C ASP A 105 21.91 5.33 5.48
N ALA A 106 21.25 5.43 4.32
CA ALA A 106 21.04 4.33 3.39
C ALA A 106 21.07 4.80 1.93
N PRO A 107 21.56 3.99 0.99
CA PRO A 107 21.47 4.30 -0.43
C PRO A 107 20.02 4.48 -0.86
N VAL A 108 19.77 5.51 -1.68
CA VAL A 108 18.46 5.78 -2.27
C VAL A 108 18.55 5.69 -3.77
N LEU A 109 17.71 4.87 -4.39
CA LEU A 109 17.51 4.84 -5.84
C LEU A 109 16.25 5.62 -6.21
N LEU A 110 16.38 6.46 -7.24
CA LEU A 110 15.23 7.12 -7.83
C LEU A 110 14.61 6.18 -8.87
N LEU A 111 13.32 5.92 -8.71
CA LEU A 111 12.49 5.24 -9.69
C LEU A 111 12.19 6.19 -10.84
N GLN A 112 11.99 5.67 -12.03
CA GLN A 112 11.75 6.47 -13.23
C GLN A 112 10.33 7.03 -13.29
N ASN A 113 9.38 6.31 -12.69
CA ASN A 113 7.97 6.68 -12.72
C ASN A 113 7.31 6.48 -11.35
N TYR A 114 6.43 7.39 -10.96
CA TYR A 114 5.71 7.27 -9.68
C TYR A 114 4.74 6.07 -9.66
N LEU A 115 4.29 5.60 -10.82
CA LEU A 115 3.46 4.39 -10.91
C LEU A 115 4.15 3.14 -10.37
N GLU A 116 5.48 3.09 -10.36
CA GLU A 116 6.24 2.00 -9.74
C GLU A 116 5.94 1.89 -8.23
N ILE A 117 5.70 3.01 -7.54
CA ILE A 117 5.24 3.02 -6.15
C ILE A 117 3.78 2.59 -6.06
N THR A 118 2.93 3.16 -6.90
CA THR A 118 1.48 2.93 -6.89
C THR A 118 1.14 1.47 -7.19
N LEU A 119 1.86 0.84 -8.12
CA LEU A 119 1.66 -0.54 -8.57
C LEU A 119 2.52 -1.55 -7.80
N THR A 120 3.17 -1.13 -6.70
CA THR A 120 3.72 -2.01 -5.67
C THR A 120 2.84 -1.92 -4.41
N PRO A 121 1.58 -2.38 -4.46
CA PRO A 121 0.56 -2.05 -3.46
C PRO A 121 0.69 -2.85 -2.16
N GLY A 122 1.48 -3.93 -2.13
CA GLY A 122 1.73 -4.73 -0.94
C GLY A 122 0.46 -5.10 -0.16
N ASN A 123 0.21 -4.37 0.92
CA ASN A 123 -0.92 -4.61 1.82
C ASN A 123 -2.29 -4.50 1.15
N ALA A 124 -2.44 -3.68 0.10
CA ALA A 124 -3.71 -3.55 -0.61
C ALA A 124 -4.09 -4.82 -1.42
N LEU A 125 -3.13 -5.71 -1.70
CA LEU A 125 -3.42 -7.05 -2.20
C LEU A 125 -3.50 -8.08 -1.06
N MET A 126 -2.55 -8.00 -0.10
CA MET A 126 -2.38 -9.00 0.94
C MET A 126 -3.57 -9.04 1.92
N HIS A 127 -3.95 -7.90 2.48
CA HIS A 127 -5.00 -7.84 3.51
C HIS A 127 -6.37 -8.28 2.98
N PRO A 128 -6.87 -7.78 1.84
CA PRO A 128 -8.18 -8.19 1.35
C PRO A 128 -8.26 -9.66 0.95
N ALA A 129 -7.20 -10.23 0.36
CA ALA A 129 -7.16 -11.64 -0.03
C ALA A 129 -7.23 -12.55 1.19
N VAL A 130 -6.47 -12.23 2.25
CA VAL A 130 -6.47 -13.01 3.50
C VAL A 130 -7.80 -12.84 4.24
N LEU A 131 -8.33 -11.62 4.35
CA LEU A 131 -9.64 -11.36 4.95
C LEU A 131 -10.74 -12.17 4.25
N TYR A 132 -10.78 -12.12 2.91
CA TYR A 132 -11.75 -12.87 2.14
C TYR A 132 -11.68 -14.37 2.41
N ALA A 133 -10.47 -14.92 2.48
CA ALA A 133 -10.27 -16.34 2.75
C ALA A 133 -10.58 -16.76 4.18
N LEU A 134 -10.53 -15.84 5.13
CA LEU A 134 -10.87 -16.11 6.53
C LEU A 134 -12.36 -15.99 6.82
N ILE A 135 -13.01 -14.94 6.35
CA ILE A 135 -14.37 -14.56 6.73
C ILE A 135 -15.31 -14.28 5.56
N GLY A 136 -14.85 -14.42 4.32
CA GLY A 136 -15.69 -14.27 3.13
C GLY A 136 -16.66 -15.45 2.94
N PRO A 137 -17.48 -15.41 1.87
CA PRO A 137 -18.43 -16.47 1.56
C PRO A 137 -17.76 -17.84 1.41
N GLY A 138 -18.24 -18.82 2.16
CA GLY A 138 -17.69 -20.18 2.20
C GLY A 138 -16.40 -20.35 3.02
N ALA A 139 -15.92 -19.28 3.66
CA ALA A 139 -14.71 -19.32 4.47
C ALA A 139 -14.94 -19.99 5.84
N PRO A 140 -13.87 -20.49 6.50
CA PRO A 140 -14.00 -21.19 7.79
C PRO A 140 -14.72 -20.39 8.89
N TRP A 141 -14.52 -19.10 8.92
CA TRP A 141 -15.13 -18.18 9.91
C TRP A 141 -16.20 -17.24 9.31
N GLU A 142 -16.81 -17.65 8.20
CA GLU A 142 -17.96 -16.90 7.68
C GLU A 142 -19.05 -16.80 8.77
N ASN A 143 -19.42 -15.58 9.13
CA ASN A 143 -20.41 -15.28 10.18
C ASN A 143 -20.14 -15.93 11.55
N LYS A 144 -18.89 -16.23 11.86
CA LYS A 144 -18.48 -16.82 13.15
C LYS A 144 -17.40 -15.98 13.80
N PRO A 145 -17.42 -15.81 15.13
CA PRO A 145 -16.31 -15.20 15.85
C PRO A 145 -15.10 -16.16 15.88
N PHE A 146 -13.93 -15.58 16.05
CA PHE A 146 -12.71 -16.32 16.34
C PHE A 146 -12.64 -16.63 17.84
N ASP A 147 -12.18 -17.83 18.19
CA ASP A 147 -12.05 -18.24 19.59
C ASP A 147 -10.84 -17.58 20.29
N GLY A 148 -9.89 -17.06 19.54
CA GLY A 148 -8.67 -16.42 20.04
C GLY A 148 -7.97 -15.54 19.02
N PRO A 149 -6.81 -14.98 19.40
CA PRO A 149 -6.04 -14.12 18.50
C PRO A 149 -5.56 -14.90 17.26
N LEU A 150 -5.75 -14.29 16.10
CA LEU A 150 -5.35 -14.82 14.80
C LEU A 150 -4.02 -14.18 14.37
N ARG A 151 -3.10 -14.99 13.88
CA ARG A 151 -1.85 -14.52 13.27
C ARG A 151 -2.10 -14.27 11.77
N TRP A 152 -2.03 -13.04 11.38
CA TRP A 152 -2.46 -12.56 10.06
C TRP A 152 -1.95 -13.40 8.89
N TRP A 153 -0.65 -13.68 8.90
CA TRP A 153 -0.01 -14.38 7.78
C TRP A 153 0.14 -15.87 8.02
N SER A 154 0.56 -16.25 9.22
CA SER A 154 0.81 -17.65 9.54
C SER A 154 -0.46 -18.50 9.57
N ASP A 155 -1.61 -17.90 9.89
CA ASP A 155 -2.89 -18.59 9.93
C ASP A 155 -3.72 -18.37 8.64
N CYS A 156 -3.13 -17.72 7.62
CA CYS A 156 -3.75 -17.55 6.31
C CYS A 156 -4.09 -18.93 5.70
N PRO A 157 -5.34 -19.18 5.29
CA PRO A 157 -5.72 -20.39 4.58
C PRO A 157 -5.00 -20.51 3.23
N ARG A 158 -4.81 -21.73 2.75
CA ARG A 158 -4.23 -21.97 1.42
C ARG A 158 -4.98 -21.19 0.34
N ALA A 159 -6.32 -21.23 0.37
CA ALA A 159 -7.15 -20.47 -0.56
C ALA A 159 -6.89 -18.96 -0.54
N GLY A 160 -6.48 -18.40 0.62
CA GLY A 160 -6.10 -17.00 0.74
C GLY A 160 -4.77 -16.69 0.03
N ALA A 161 -3.80 -17.57 0.16
CA ALA A 161 -2.53 -17.43 -0.55
C ALA A 161 -2.70 -17.58 -2.07
N GLU A 162 -3.52 -18.52 -2.52
CA GLU A 162 -3.86 -18.71 -3.95
C GLU A 162 -4.63 -17.50 -4.51
N LEU A 163 -5.58 -16.96 -3.74
CA LEU A 163 -6.29 -15.73 -4.11
C LEU A 163 -5.34 -14.52 -4.18
N LEU A 164 -4.38 -14.44 -3.27
CA LEU A 164 -3.36 -13.39 -3.28
C LEU A 164 -2.48 -13.48 -4.54
N GLU A 165 -2.05 -14.68 -4.94
CA GLU A 165 -1.31 -14.88 -6.20
C GLU A 165 -2.16 -14.49 -7.42
N ALA A 166 -3.47 -14.78 -7.42
CA ALA A 166 -4.36 -14.36 -8.48
C ALA A 166 -4.51 -12.82 -8.54
N CYS A 167 -4.68 -12.16 -7.40
CA CYS A 167 -4.71 -10.69 -7.33
C CYS A 167 -3.39 -10.07 -7.80
N ASP A 168 -2.26 -10.66 -7.43
CA ASP A 168 -0.95 -10.19 -7.88
C ASP A 168 -0.76 -10.35 -9.39
N ALA A 169 -1.17 -11.48 -9.97
CA ALA A 169 -1.13 -11.67 -11.42
C ALA A 169 -1.98 -10.62 -12.16
N GLU A 170 -3.13 -10.23 -11.61
CA GLU A 170 -3.95 -9.16 -12.15
C GLU A 170 -3.26 -7.78 -12.03
N ASN A 171 -2.57 -7.50 -10.91
CA ASN A 171 -1.76 -6.31 -10.75
C ASN A 171 -0.60 -6.25 -11.78
N GLN A 172 0.08 -7.38 -12.04
CA GLN A 172 1.09 -7.48 -13.08
C GLN A 172 0.50 -7.24 -14.49
N ALA A 173 -0.75 -7.63 -14.72
CA ALA A 173 -1.44 -7.31 -15.98
C ALA A 173 -1.74 -5.81 -16.10
N ILE A 174 -2.10 -5.14 -15.01
CA ILE A 174 -2.24 -3.67 -14.97
C ILE A 174 -0.90 -3.00 -15.32
N CYS A 175 0.22 -3.47 -14.74
CA CYS A 175 1.56 -2.94 -15.04
C CYS A 175 1.87 -3.03 -16.54
N LYS A 176 1.70 -4.20 -17.15
CA LYS A 176 1.94 -4.42 -18.59
C LYS A 176 1.07 -3.53 -19.47
N ALA A 177 -0.20 -3.35 -19.12
CA ALA A 177 -1.09 -2.47 -19.87
C ALA A 177 -0.68 -0.99 -19.72
N ALA A 178 -0.26 -0.57 -18.53
CA ALA A 178 0.26 0.77 -18.29
C ALA A 178 1.56 1.03 -19.07
N GLU A 179 2.50 0.08 -19.06
CA GLU A 179 3.73 0.15 -19.87
C GLU A 179 3.42 0.36 -21.37
N ALA A 180 2.54 -0.47 -21.91
CA ALA A 180 2.14 -0.40 -23.31
C ALA A 180 1.41 0.92 -23.65
N ARG A 181 0.55 1.43 -22.74
CA ARG A 181 -0.25 2.63 -22.98
C ARG A 181 0.56 3.92 -22.83
N LEU A 182 1.48 3.97 -21.86
CA LEU A 182 2.21 5.18 -21.48
C LEU A 182 3.64 5.22 -22.04
N GLY A 183 4.14 4.12 -22.59
CA GLY A 183 5.53 4.03 -23.07
C GLY A 183 6.56 4.16 -21.93
N ILE A 184 6.25 3.64 -20.76
CA ILE A 184 7.11 3.70 -19.56
C ILE A 184 7.63 2.31 -19.20
N ASP A 185 8.68 2.26 -18.39
CA ASP A 185 9.22 1.03 -17.80
C ASP A 185 8.71 0.88 -16.35
N LEU A 186 8.05 -0.24 -16.07
CA LEU A 186 7.60 -0.65 -14.75
C LEU A 186 8.24 -1.98 -14.31
N SER A 187 9.35 -2.38 -14.92
CA SER A 187 10.05 -3.65 -14.62
C SER A 187 10.51 -3.78 -13.16
N SER A 188 10.62 -2.65 -12.44
CA SER A 188 10.89 -2.65 -11.00
C SER A 188 9.71 -3.13 -10.15
N VAL A 189 8.49 -3.18 -10.72
CA VAL A 189 7.30 -3.73 -10.06
C VAL A 189 7.28 -5.24 -10.25
N LYS A 190 7.87 -5.93 -9.30
CA LYS A 190 8.00 -7.39 -9.35
C LYS A 190 6.74 -8.09 -8.84
N PRO A 191 6.53 -9.36 -9.22
CA PRO A 191 5.51 -10.18 -8.58
C PRO A 191 5.68 -10.19 -7.05
N LEU A 192 4.58 -10.09 -6.31
CA LEU A 192 4.59 -9.93 -4.86
C LEU A 192 5.43 -10.99 -4.13
N ARG A 193 5.36 -12.26 -4.57
CA ARG A 193 6.17 -13.33 -3.97
C ARG A 193 7.66 -13.06 -4.13
N GLN A 194 8.09 -12.56 -5.29
CA GLN A 194 9.48 -12.19 -5.52
C GLN A 194 9.90 -10.98 -4.67
N GLU A 195 9.06 -9.95 -4.56
CA GLU A 195 9.29 -8.80 -3.67
C GLU A 195 9.50 -9.25 -2.21
N LEU A 196 8.68 -10.19 -1.74
CA LEU A 196 8.80 -10.72 -0.39
C LEU A 196 10.08 -11.55 -0.19
N ILE A 197 10.46 -12.36 -1.17
CA ILE A 197 11.71 -13.13 -1.13
C ILE A 197 12.91 -12.19 -1.08
N GLU A 198 12.94 -11.15 -1.91
CA GLU A 198 14.03 -10.17 -1.91
C GLU A 198 14.08 -9.34 -0.62
N ALA A 199 12.91 -9.00 -0.05
CA ALA A 199 12.84 -8.21 1.18
C ALA A 199 13.25 -8.99 2.44
N TYR A 200 12.94 -10.29 2.50
CA TYR A 200 13.07 -11.07 3.72
C TYR A 200 14.12 -12.20 3.65
N GLY A 201 14.47 -12.67 2.46
CA GLY A 201 15.57 -13.62 2.20
C GLY A 201 15.62 -14.78 3.19
N ALA A 202 16.71 -14.89 3.93
CA ALA A 202 16.96 -15.97 4.89
C ALA A 202 15.96 -16.06 6.06
N GLN A 203 15.03 -15.11 6.20
CA GLN A 203 13.95 -15.19 7.17
C GLN A 203 12.81 -16.11 6.71
N ILE A 204 12.76 -16.47 5.42
CA ILE A 204 11.78 -17.37 4.83
C ILE A 204 12.40 -18.77 4.77
N ALA A 205 11.77 -19.75 5.42
CA ALA A 205 12.27 -21.12 5.41
C ALA A 205 11.77 -21.95 4.20
N ASP A 206 10.63 -21.57 3.61
CA ASP A 206 10.08 -22.21 2.41
C ASP A 206 9.36 -21.15 1.53
N ASP A 207 9.96 -20.85 0.40
CA ASP A 207 9.51 -19.84 -0.57
C ASP A 207 8.86 -20.42 -1.84
N ARG A 208 8.67 -21.75 -1.89
CA ARG A 208 8.17 -22.45 -3.09
C ARG A 208 6.76 -22.01 -3.51
N THR A 209 5.91 -21.65 -2.56
CA THR A 209 4.55 -21.13 -2.78
C THR A 209 4.30 -19.93 -1.92
N MET A 210 3.35 -19.05 -2.29
CA MET A 210 2.91 -17.95 -1.45
C MET A 210 2.42 -18.47 -0.08
N TYR A 211 1.73 -19.60 -0.05
CA TYR A 211 1.24 -20.21 1.19
C TYR A 211 2.37 -20.61 2.14
N SER A 212 3.40 -21.31 1.66
CA SER A 212 4.55 -21.68 2.48
C SER A 212 5.37 -20.44 2.90
N LEU A 213 5.54 -19.47 2.00
CA LEU A 213 6.23 -18.22 2.26
C LEU A 213 5.60 -17.44 3.42
N LEU A 214 4.29 -17.20 3.38
CA LEU A 214 3.58 -16.48 4.43
C LEU A 214 3.72 -17.15 5.80
N ARG A 215 3.67 -18.47 5.83
CA ARG A 215 3.71 -19.26 7.07
C ARG A 215 5.10 -19.42 7.67
N THR A 216 6.13 -19.42 6.84
CA THR A 216 7.51 -19.68 7.26
C THR A 216 8.38 -18.43 7.35
N ASN A 217 7.85 -17.28 6.98
CA ASN A 217 8.53 -16.00 7.12
C ASN A 217 8.58 -15.58 8.60
N ARG A 218 9.76 -15.64 9.19
CA ARG A 218 9.98 -15.26 10.60
C ARG A 218 9.67 -13.79 10.90
N ALA A 219 9.81 -12.91 9.90
CA ALA A 219 9.42 -11.51 10.03
C ALA A 219 7.90 -11.34 10.24
N TYR A 220 7.12 -12.32 9.84
CA TYR A 220 5.65 -12.32 9.99
C TYR A 220 5.18 -13.04 11.25
N ALA A 221 6.07 -13.75 11.94
CA ALA A 221 5.74 -14.44 13.18
C ALA A 221 5.28 -13.42 14.25
N GLY A 222 4.11 -13.60 14.78
CA GLY A 222 3.56 -12.71 15.82
C GLY A 222 2.77 -11.50 15.32
N ILE A 223 2.75 -11.21 14.01
CA ILE A 223 1.85 -10.19 13.47
C ILE A 223 0.40 -10.69 13.58
N ARG A 224 -0.41 -9.99 14.37
CA ARG A 224 -1.80 -10.36 14.62
C ARG A 224 -2.75 -9.64 13.69
N ALA A 225 -3.85 -10.32 13.33
CA ALA A 225 -4.97 -9.67 12.65
C ALA A 225 -5.60 -8.61 13.56
N PRO A 226 -6.15 -7.53 13.00
CA PRO A 226 -6.87 -6.53 13.78
C PRO A 226 -8.19 -7.11 14.26
N LEU A 227 -8.24 -7.56 15.50
CA LEU A 227 -9.40 -8.15 16.13
C LEU A 227 -9.89 -7.26 17.27
N VAL A 228 -11.21 -7.20 17.42
CA VAL A 228 -11.90 -6.63 18.58
C VAL A 228 -12.76 -7.69 19.24
N ALA A 229 -13.13 -7.49 20.51
CA ALA A 229 -14.07 -8.36 21.18
C ALA A 229 -15.39 -8.43 20.39
N ASN A 230 -15.97 -9.62 20.30
CA ASN A 230 -17.24 -9.80 19.62
C ASN A 230 -18.36 -9.08 20.41
N PRO A 231 -19.04 -8.07 19.84
CA PRO A 231 -20.09 -7.34 20.55
C PRO A 231 -21.33 -8.19 20.85
N ASP A 232 -21.53 -9.27 20.11
CA ASP A 232 -22.73 -10.10 20.18
C ASP A 232 -22.53 -11.38 21.04
N GLY A 233 -21.34 -11.56 21.66
CA GLY A 233 -21.07 -12.75 22.47
C GLY A 233 -19.58 -13.02 22.69
N PRO A 234 -19.20 -14.25 23.02
CA PRO A 234 -17.82 -14.60 23.26
C PRO A 234 -16.99 -14.57 21.96
N GLY A 235 -15.65 -14.45 22.13
CA GLY A 235 -14.69 -14.48 21.01
C GLY A 235 -14.37 -13.12 20.44
N PHE A 236 -13.82 -13.12 19.22
CA PHE A 236 -13.30 -11.93 18.54
C PHE A 236 -13.85 -11.84 17.11
N VAL A 237 -13.95 -10.64 16.60
CA VAL A 237 -14.29 -10.36 15.20
C VAL A 237 -13.27 -9.43 14.58
N ILE A 238 -13.19 -9.38 13.26
CA ILE A 238 -12.31 -8.44 12.56
C ILE A 238 -12.76 -6.99 12.88
N ASP A 239 -11.80 -6.17 13.27
CA ASP A 239 -12.01 -4.74 13.47
C ASP A 239 -12.25 -4.04 12.14
N ARG A 240 -13.50 -3.66 11.88
CA ARG A 240 -13.91 -2.95 10.68
C ARG A 240 -13.35 -1.52 10.60
N THR A 241 -12.88 -0.96 11.73
CA THR A 241 -12.27 0.37 11.78
C THR A 241 -10.76 0.35 11.54
N SER A 242 -10.19 -0.83 11.30
CA SER A 242 -8.76 -1.00 11.06
C SER A 242 -8.29 -0.36 9.74
N ARG A 243 -6.99 -0.09 9.67
CA ARG A 243 -6.32 0.39 8.46
C ARG A 243 -6.58 -0.49 7.23
N ALA A 244 -6.76 -1.79 7.42
CA ALA A 244 -7.03 -2.71 6.31
C ALA A 244 -8.24 -2.27 5.49
N PHE A 245 -9.29 -1.72 6.12
CA PHE A 245 -10.46 -1.21 5.38
C PHE A 245 -10.25 0.22 4.88
N HIS A 246 -9.80 1.12 5.72
CA HIS A 246 -9.73 2.56 5.39
C HIS A 246 -8.55 2.92 4.48
N GLU A 247 -7.45 2.19 4.53
CA GLU A 247 -6.28 2.44 3.70
C GLU A 247 -6.17 1.44 2.55
N ASP A 248 -6.03 0.14 2.88
CA ASP A 248 -5.66 -0.86 1.88
C ASP A 248 -6.80 -1.17 0.91
N ILE A 249 -8.04 -1.22 1.40
CA ILE A 249 -9.23 -1.47 0.59
C ILE A 249 -9.74 -0.17 -0.01
N ALA A 250 -10.10 0.81 0.83
CA ALA A 250 -10.78 2.03 0.35
C ALA A 250 -9.88 2.96 -0.47
N CYS A 251 -8.56 2.97 -0.25
CA CYS A 251 -7.63 3.78 -1.04
C CYS A 251 -6.80 2.91 -2.00
N GLY A 252 -6.26 1.78 -1.52
CA GLY A 252 -5.37 0.93 -2.30
C GLY A 252 -6.07 0.12 -3.37
N GLN A 253 -6.96 -0.82 -3.00
CA GLN A 253 -7.71 -1.62 -3.98
C GLN A 253 -8.63 -0.77 -4.86
N ALA A 254 -9.26 0.27 -4.30
CA ALA A 254 -10.07 1.20 -5.08
C ALA A 254 -9.29 1.79 -6.24
N LEU A 255 -8.02 2.18 -6.00
CA LEU A 255 -7.16 2.71 -7.04
C LEU A 255 -6.79 1.64 -8.08
N LEU A 256 -6.47 0.42 -7.67
CA LEU A 256 -6.18 -0.68 -8.60
C LEU A 256 -7.38 -0.99 -9.51
N VAL A 257 -8.60 -1.02 -8.95
CA VAL A 257 -9.84 -1.19 -9.72
C VAL A 257 -10.04 -0.05 -10.72
N ALA A 258 -9.78 1.20 -10.30
CA ALA A 258 -9.88 2.35 -11.19
C ALA A 258 -8.85 2.33 -12.32
N LEU A 259 -7.59 1.99 -12.03
CA LEU A 259 -6.52 1.84 -13.02
C LEU A 259 -6.85 0.72 -14.02
N ALA A 260 -7.28 -0.44 -13.53
CA ALA A 260 -7.69 -1.57 -14.36
C ALA A 260 -8.81 -1.18 -15.33
N ALA A 261 -9.83 -0.46 -14.86
CA ALA A 261 -10.93 0.01 -15.69
C ALA A 261 -10.45 0.97 -16.80
N ARG A 262 -9.54 1.91 -16.47
CA ARG A 262 -8.98 2.87 -17.43
C ARG A 262 -8.07 2.22 -18.47
N LEU A 263 -7.42 1.13 -18.13
CA LEU A 263 -6.54 0.37 -19.00
C LEU A 263 -7.25 -0.81 -19.70
N ALA A 264 -8.55 -0.97 -19.49
CA ALA A 264 -9.34 -2.10 -20.00
C ALA A 264 -8.76 -3.49 -19.61
N VAL A 265 -8.23 -3.60 -18.39
CA VAL A 265 -7.69 -4.85 -17.84
C VAL A 265 -8.74 -5.53 -16.97
N ALA A 266 -9.00 -6.81 -17.22
CA ALA A 266 -9.87 -7.61 -16.37
C ALA A 266 -9.18 -7.98 -15.06
N THR A 267 -9.81 -7.66 -13.93
CA THR A 267 -9.28 -7.93 -12.58
C THR A 267 -10.35 -8.59 -11.69
N PRO A 268 -10.84 -9.82 -12.05
CA PRO A 268 -11.93 -10.45 -11.34
C PRO A 268 -11.61 -10.78 -9.87
N SER A 269 -10.37 -11.15 -9.54
CA SER A 269 -9.96 -11.47 -8.17
C SER A 269 -9.86 -10.22 -7.30
N ILE A 270 -9.24 -9.15 -7.80
CA ILE A 270 -9.19 -7.84 -7.11
C ILE A 270 -10.60 -7.29 -6.95
N ALA A 271 -11.42 -7.29 -8.00
CA ALA A 271 -12.80 -6.80 -7.95
C ALA A 271 -13.66 -7.60 -6.95
N LYS A 272 -13.49 -8.91 -6.88
CA LYS A 272 -14.17 -9.81 -5.95
C LYS A 272 -13.84 -9.46 -4.50
N THR A 273 -12.56 -9.35 -4.15
CA THR A 273 -12.11 -9.04 -2.79
C THR A 273 -12.52 -7.62 -2.40
N TYR A 274 -12.40 -6.67 -3.31
CA TYR A 274 -12.79 -5.28 -3.11
C TYR A 274 -14.29 -5.12 -2.84
N THR A 275 -15.14 -5.67 -3.73
CA THR A 275 -16.59 -5.57 -3.58
C THR A 275 -17.08 -6.24 -2.31
N TRP A 276 -16.54 -7.42 -1.99
CA TRP A 276 -16.86 -8.11 -0.75
C TRP A 276 -16.46 -7.28 0.47
N ALA A 277 -15.26 -6.74 0.49
CA ALA A 277 -14.75 -5.98 1.64
C ALA A 277 -15.52 -4.69 1.88
N LEU A 278 -15.95 -3.99 0.82
CA LEU A 278 -16.84 -2.82 0.94
C LEU A 278 -18.19 -3.21 1.57
N ASN A 279 -18.77 -4.31 1.12
CA ASN A 279 -20.04 -4.81 1.67
C ASN A 279 -19.89 -5.25 3.14
N TYR A 280 -18.80 -5.94 3.48
CA TYR A 280 -18.51 -6.38 4.84
C TYR A 280 -18.29 -5.19 5.78
N HIS A 281 -17.60 -4.16 5.33
CA HIS A 281 -17.41 -2.92 6.10
C HIS A 281 -18.75 -2.19 6.34
N GLY A 282 -19.71 -2.30 5.44
CA GLY A 282 -20.99 -1.59 5.49
C GLY A 282 -21.00 -0.26 4.74
N GLY A 283 -20.01 -0.06 3.86
CA GLY A 283 -19.79 1.17 3.10
C GLY A 283 -19.02 2.24 3.87
N PHE A 284 -18.55 3.27 3.16
CA PHE A 284 -17.88 4.44 3.73
C PHE A 284 -18.79 5.66 3.62
N THR A 285 -19.00 6.36 4.73
CA THR A 285 -19.93 7.51 4.81
C THR A 285 -19.61 8.61 3.80
N ALA A 286 -18.31 8.84 3.52
CA ALA A 286 -17.86 9.83 2.53
C ALA A 286 -17.65 9.23 1.12
N GLY A 287 -18.06 7.99 0.89
CA GLY A 287 -17.71 7.25 -0.32
C GLY A 287 -16.25 6.80 -0.33
N VAL A 288 -15.87 6.11 -1.42
CA VAL A 288 -14.47 5.70 -1.64
C VAL A 288 -13.73 6.85 -2.34
N PRO A 289 -12.66 7.39 -1.75
CA PRO A 289 -11.92 8.49 -2.37
C PRO A 289 -11.23 8.01 -3.65
N SER A 290 -11.33 8.80 -4.72
CA SER A 290 -10.59 8.57 -5.95
C SER A 290 -9.66 9.74 -6.20
N TYR A 291 -8.36 9.48 -6.27
CA TYR A 291 -7.33 10.46 -6.58
C TYR A 291 -6.83 10.35 -8.02
N LEU A 292 -7.28 9.32 -8.74
CA LEU A 292 -6.94 9.16 -10.15
C LEU A 292 -7.49 10.34 -10.96
N PRO A 293 -6.66 11.07 -11.72
CA PRO A 293 -7.14 12.17 -12.55
C PRO A 293 -8.20 11.71 -13.55
N ALA A 294 -9.18 12.58 -13.80
CA ALA A 294 -10.32 12.23 -14.66
C ALA A 294 -9.90 11.78 -16.05
N ASN A 295 -8.88 12.40 -16.62
CA ASN A 295 -8.38 12.14 -17.98
C ASN A 295 -7.20 11.16 -18.02
N TRP A 296 -6.78 10.60 -16.88
CA TRP A 296 -5.71 9.60 -16.90
C TRP A 296 -6.17 8.36 -17.72
N PRO A 297 -5.38 7.80 -18.63
CA PRO A 297 -3.95 8.08 -18.90
C PRO A 297 -3.67 9.09 -20.02
N GLU A 298 -4.64 9.86 -20.48
CA GLU A 298 -4.50 10.73 -21.66
C GLU A 298 -3.63 11.99 -21.42
N ASP A 299 -3.57 12.46 -20.15
CA ASP A 299 -2.88 13.69 -19.76
C ASP A 299 -1.58 13.42 -18.98
N VAL A 300 -0.84 12.37 -19.34
CA VAL A 300 0.43 12.00 -18.67
C VAL A 300 1.65 12.40 -19.52
#